data_a528b53a355ea4d765cd871e9a874178
#
_entry.id   a528b53a355ea4d765cd871e9a874178
#
_cell.length_a   1.000
_cell.length_b   1.000
_cell.length_c   1.000
_cell.angle_alpha   90.00
_cell.angle_beta   90.00
_cell.angle_gamma   90.00
#
_symmetry.space_group_name_H-M   'P 1'
#
loop_
_entity.id
_entity.type
_entity.pdbx_description
1 polymer ?
#
loop_
_entity_poly.entity_id
_entity_poly.type
_entity_poly.pdbx_seq_one_letter_code
_entity_poly.pdbx_strand_id
1 'polypeptide(L)'
;MKHLTLKELQQFSLDILKDVAGFCEKNNIRYSLGYGTMLGAVRHKGFIPWDDDVDIMMPREDYEKFRTIYKSKLYSFIDSRNTPDCYIAFGRVCDTKKTLASSCIPWVKKDVGVWIDIFPVDRVPDDKDTFDRIYDSLLLLMKFNVGIRRVHTISSSRLSVRKRLKIWVLKRTHPRLIKRNPADIVKDMNTLISLVSPAESHHWSQLCCPDSGTNEFFDDDEISEYVKMPFEDSEFFVWKGYDKILRDSYGDFMTLPPENKRRPLQNYISLYWKD
;
A
#
# COMPACT_ATOMS: atom_id res chain seq x y z
N MET A 1 -13.27 13.07 20.41
CA MET A 1 -13.22 12.17 19.23
C MET A 1 -13.39 10.72 19.70
N LYS A 2 -14.37 10.00 19.16
CA LYS A 2 -14.63 8.58 19.43
C LYS A 2 -13.75 7.73 18.50
N HIS A 3 -13.11 6.67 19.02
CA HIS A 3 -12.39 5.69 18.20
C HIS A 3 -13.34 4.90 17.32
N LEU A 4 -12.90 4.59 16.08
CA LEU A 4 -13.59 3.62 15.26
C LEU A 4 -13.34 2.19 15.79
N THR A 5 -14.39 1.38 15.79
CA THR A 5 -14.26 -0.07 15.95
C THR A 5 -13.73 -0.68 14.65
N LEU A 6 -13.18 -1.89 14.71
CA LEU A 6 -12.73 -2.60 13.51
C LEU A 6 -13.87 -2.77 12.48
N LYS A 7 -15.08 -3.06 12.94
CA LYS A 7 -16.24 -3.21 12.06
C LYS A 7 -16.65 -1.89 11.38
N GLU A 8 -16.58 -0.76 12.09
CA GLU A 8 -16.82 0.56 11.50
C GLU A 8 -15.70 0.88 10.47
N LEU A 9 -14.45 0.55 10.76
CA LEU A 9 -13.33 0.71 9.83
C LEU A 9 -13.54 -0.11 8.55
N GLN A 10 -13.85 -1.40 8.68
CA GLN A 10 -14.12 -2.29 7.55
C GLN A 10 -15.29 -1.76 6.69
N GLN A 11 -16.35 -1.24 7.32
CA GLN A 11 -17.48 -0.66 6.57
C GLN A 11 -17.05 0.59 5.78
N PHE A 12 -16.27 1.49 6.39
CA PHE A 12 -15.74 2.66 5.66
C PHE A 12 -14.83 2.26 4.50
N SER A 13 -13.95 1.29 4.72
CA SER A 13 -13.05 0.79 3.67
C SER A 13 -13.82 0.13 2.54
N LEU A 14 -14.90 -0.60 2.84
CA LEU A 14 -15.80 -1.18 1.84
C LEU A 14 -16.52 -0.10 1.02
N ASP A 15 -17.00 0.97 1.67
CA ASP A 15 -17.68 2.06 0.98
C ASP A 15 -16.71 2.81 0.03
N ILE A 16 -15.45 3.00 0.44
CA ILE A 16 -14.40 3.55 -0.43
C ILE A 16 -14.11 2.59 -1.59
N LEU A 17 -13.98 1.30 -1.31
CA LEU A 17 -13.72 0.27 -2.33
C LEU A 17 -14.84 0.24 -3.40
N LYS A 18 -16.10 0.33 -2.99
CA LYS A 18 -17.25 0.41 -3.91
C LYS A 18 -17.20 1.65 -4.81
N ASP A 19 -16.87 2.81 -4.25
CA ASP A 19 -16.73 4.07 -5.02
C ASP A 19 -15.61 3.95 -6.05
N VAL A 20 -14.44 3.43 -5.64
CA VAL A 20 -13.28 3.23 -6.52
C VAL A 20 -13.58 2.20 -7.61
N ALA A 21 -14.13 1.04 -7.25
CA ALA A 21 -14.46 -0.03 -8.21
C ALA A 21 -15.48 0.45 -9.24
N GLY A 22 -16.56 1.09 -8.80
CA GLY A 22 -17.59 1.66 -9.69
C GLY A 22 -17.01 2.74 -10.62
N PHE A 23 -16.07 3.56 -10.13
CA PHE A 23 -15.36 4.51 -10.98
C PHE A 23 -14.48 3.81 -12.01
N CYS A 24 -13.73 2.78 -11.62
CA CYS A 24 -12.87 2.01 -12.51
C CYS A 24 -13.67 1.32 -13.62
N GLU A 25 -14.75 0.62 -13.27
CA GLU A 25 -15.62 -0.07 -14.23
C GLU A 25 -16.24 0.93 -15.25
N LYS A 26 -16.72 2.07 -14.78
CA LYS A 26 -17.29 3.12 -15.65
C LYS A 26 -16.28 3.72 -16.63
N ASN A 27 -15.00 3.75 -16.28
CA ASN A 27 -13.96 4.40 -17.07
C ASN A 27 -13.02 3.40 -17.78
N ASN A 28 -13.35 2.10 -17.78
CA ASN A 28 -12.50 1.04 -18.35
C ASN A 28 -11.07 1.12 -17.78
N ILE A 29 -10.95 1.07 -16.46
CA ILE A 29 -9.71 0.99 -15.69
C ILE A 29 -9.65 -0.39 -15.07
N ARG A 30 -8.62 -1.16 -15.39
CA ARG A 30 -8.41 -2.49 -14.83
C ARG A 30 -7.88 -2.37 -13.40
N TYR A 31 -8.40 -3.19 -12.52
CA TYR A 31 -7.91 -3.33 -11.15
C TYR A 31 -8.14 -4.77 -10.66
N SER A 32 -7.38 -5.16 -9.67
CA SER A 32 -7.59 -6.38 -8.89
C SER A 32 -7.57 -6.05 -7.40
N LEU A 33 -8.36 -6.75 -6.60
CA LEU A 33 -8.07 -6.79 -5.16
C LEU A 33 -6.66 -7.32 -4.98
N GLY A 34 -5.94 -6.83 -3.97
CA GLY A 34 -4.56 -7.22 -3.67
C GLY A 34 -4.42 -7.87 -2.30
N TYR A 35 -3.34 -8.57 -2.08
CA TYR A 35 -2.87 -9.06 -0.77
C TYR A 35 -3.95 -9.67 0.14
N GLY A 36 -4.07 -9.15 1.37
CA GLY A 36 -5.06 -9.57 2.36
C GLY A 36 -6.50 -9.43 1.87
N THR A 37 -6.78 -8.41 1.06
CA THR A 37 -8.12 -8.20 0.49
C THR A 37 -8.47 -9.26 -0.55
N MET A 38 -7.54 -9.64 -1.42
CA MET A 38 -7.71 -10.76 -2.37
C MET A 38 -7.91 -12.08 -1.61
N LEU A 39 -7.08 -12.35 -0.60
CA LEU A 39 -7.20 -13.52 0.27
C LEU A 39 -8.57 -13.54 0.98
N GLY A 40 -9.04 -12.39 1.44
CA GLY A 40 -10.37 -12.22 2.03
C GLY A 40 -11.49 -12.60 1.07
N ALA A 41 -11.46 -12.10 -0.16
CA ALA A 41 -12.43 -12.45 -1.21
C ALA A 41 -12.48 -13.96 -1.47
N VAL A 42 -11.30 -14.59 -1.64
CA VAL A 42 -11.22 -16.02 -1.98
C VAL A 42 -11.64 -16.91 -0.81
N ARG A 43 -11.12 -16.67 0.40
CA ARG A 43 -11.30 -17.56 1.55
C ARG A 43 -12.54 -17.24 2.38
N HIS A 44 -12.85 -15.96 2.59
CA HIS A 44 -13.91 -15.50 3.50
C HIS A 44 -15.13 -14.93 2.78
N LYS A 45 -15.03 -14.66 1.49
CA LYS A 45 -16.02 -13.91 0.68
C LYS A 45 -16.32 -12.52 1.26
N GLY A 46 -15.30 -11.90 1.86
CA GLY A 46 -15.36 -10.63 2.55
C GLY A 46 -14.06 -10.36 3.28
N PHE A 47 -14.10 -9.49 4.27
CA PHE A 47 -12.92 -9.23 5.10
C PHE A 47 -12.42 -10.48 5.82
N ILE A 48 -11.11 -10.63 5.92
CA ILE A 48 -10.54 -11.48 6.96
C ILE A 48 -10.96 -10.85 8.31
N PRO A 49 -11.53 -11.62 9.27
CA PRO A 49 -12.21 -11.04 10.44
C PRO A 49 -11.38 -10.09 11.32
N TRP A 50 -10.07 -10.16 11.22
CA TRP A 50 -9.13 -9.30 11.97
C TRP A 50 -8.36 -8.32 11.08
N ASP A 51 -8.70 -8.21 9.80
CA ASP A 51 -8.03 -7.33 8.84
C ASP A 51 -8.53 -5.89 8.97
N ASP A 52 -7.61 -4.94 8.85
CA ASP A 52 -7.86 -3.52 9.11
C ASP A 52 -7.49 -2.60 7.93
N ASP A 53 -7.25 -3.18 6.74
CA ASP A 53 -6.96 -2.45 5.50
C ASP A 53 -7.66 -3.05 4.28
N VAL A 54 -7.60 -2.32 3.18
CA VAL A 54 -8.05 -2.75 1.85
C VAL A 54 -6.99 -2.31 0.83
N ASP A 55 -6.57 -3.27 0.03
CA ASP A 55 -5.57 -3.10 -0.99
C ASP A 55 -6.13 -3.42 -2.37
N ILE A 56 -5.87 -2.57 -3.35
CA ILE A 56 -6.08 -2.85 -4.76
C ILE A 56 -4.81 -2.62 -5.56
N MET A 57 -4.66 -3.40 -6.62
CA MET A 57 -3.55 -3.35 -7.56
C MET A 57 -4.05 -2.94 -8.94
N MET A 58 -3.30 -2.10 -9.63
CA MET A 58 -3.60 -1.66 -10.99
C MET A 58 -2.35 -1.76 -11.85
N PRO A 59 -2.41 -2.28 -13.10
CA PRO A 59 -1.33 -2.08 -14.06
C PRO A 59 -0.94 -0.61 -14.13
N ARG A 60 0.35 -0.29 -14.30
CA ARG A 60 0.86 1.09 -14.26
C ARG A 60 0.06 2.06 -15.13
N GLU A 61 -0.29 1.68 -16.34
CA GLU A 61 -1.07 2.52 -17.25
C GLU A 61 -2.46 2.86 -16.72
N ASP A 62 -3.14 1.86 -16.11
CA ASP A 62 -4.45 2.05 -15.47
C ASP A 62 -4.36 2.89 -14.20
N TYR A 63 -3.30 2.71 -13.41
CA TYR A 63 -3.02 3.57 -12.26
C TYR A 63 -2.80 5.03 -12.66
N GLU A 64 -2.02 5.29 -13.72
CA GLU A 64 -1.80 6.66 -14.21
C GLU A 64 -3.10 7.29 -14.75
N LYS A 65 -3.91 6.51 -15.45
CA LYS A 65 -5.24 6.93 -15.89
C LYS A 65 -6.13 7.24 -14.69
N PHE A 66 -6.25 6.31 -13.74
CA PHE A 66 -7.03 6.49 -12.50
C PHE A 66 -6.60 7.76 -11.76
N ARG A 67 -5.33 7.90 -11.48
CA ARG A 67 -4.73 9.03 -10.78
C ARG A 67 -5.08 10.38 -11.41
N THR A 68 -5.16 10.42 -12.74
CA THR A 68 -5.40 11.66 -13.50
C THR A 68 -6.87 12.05 -13.52
N ILE A 69 -7.78 11.07 -13.63
CA ILE A 69 -9.19 11.34 -13.86
C ILE A 69 -10.10 11.06 -12.67
N TYR A 70 -9.62 10.33 -11.63
CA TYR A 70 -10.46 9.98 -10.49
C TYR A 70 -11.00 11.22 -9.78
N LYS A 71 -12.30 11.25 -9.63
CA LYS A 71 -13.03 12.29 -8.90
C LYS A 71 -14.19 11.67 -8.14
N SER A 72 -14.26 11.92 -6.85
CA SER A 72 -15.37 11.55 -5.99
C SER A 72 -15.88 12.77 -5.22
N LYS A 73 -17.18 12.78 -4.93
CA LYS A 73 -17.79 13.79 -4.03
C LYS A 73 -17.48 13.47 -2.56
N LEU A 74 -17.13 12.24 -2.24
CA LEU A 74 -16.97 11.71 -0.88
C LEU A 74 -15.51 11.56 -0.49
N TYR A 75 -14.66 11.15 -1.40
CA TYR A 75 -13.29 10.72 -1.14
C TYR A 75 -12.27 11.50 -1.95
N SER A 76 -11.02 11.48 -1.53
CA SER A 76 -9.91 12.16 -2.21
C SER A 76 -8.80 11.17 -2.51
N PHE A 77 -8.32 11.15 -3.75
CA PHE A 77 -7.12 10.43 -4.12
C PHE A 77 -5.88 11.25 -3.74
N ILE A 78 -4.93 10.61 -3.07
CA ILE A 78 -3.70 11.21 -2.55
C ILE A 78 -2.51 10.36 -2.96
N ASP A 79 -1.51 10.97 -3.58
CA ASP A 79 -0.21 10.38 -3.88
C ASP A 79 0.93 11.41 -3.72
N SER A 80 2.18 10.97 -3.89
CA SER A 80 3.35 11.85 -3.77
C SER A 80 3.45 12.93 -4.86
N ARG A 81 2.69 12.82 -5.94
CA ARG A 81 2.70 13.77 -7.07
C ARG A 81 1.63 14.85 -6.96
N ASN A 82 0.52 14.56 -6.28
CA ASN A 82 -0.58 15.50 -6.10
C ASN A 82 -0.67 16.11 -4.69
N THR A 83 0.07 15.55 -3.73
CA THR A 83 -0.01 15.99 -2.33
C THR A 83 1.39 16.26 -1.79
N PRO A 84 1.73 17.51 -1.47
CA PRO A 84 2.98 17.86 -0.81
C PRO A 84 3.18 17.07 0.49
N ASP A 85 4.42 16.71 0.78
CA ASP A 85 4.78 15.94 1.98
C ASP A 85 4.04 14.59 2.11
N CYS A 86 3.66 13.98 0.99
CA CYS A 86 3.25 12.58 0.92
C CYS A 86 4.49 11.69 0.82
N TYR A 87 4.57 10.69 1.70
CA TYR A 87 5.78 9.89 1.94
C TYR A 87 5.66 8.43 1.51
N ILE A 88 4.73 8.13 0.61
CA ILE A 88 4.54 6.82 0.00
C ILE A 88 4.64 6.93 -1.52
N ALA A 89 5.11 5.87 -2.18
CA ALA A 89 5.30 5.82 -3.64
C ALA A 89 4.10 5.25 -4.40
N PHE A 90 2.99 5.01 -3.71
CA PHE A 90 1.70 4.55 -4.25
C PHE A 90 0.59 5.54 -3.92
N GLY A 91 -0.63 5.24 -4.31
CA GLY A 91 -1.78 6.11 -4.05
C GLY A 91 -2.67 5.61 -2.93
N ARG A 92 -3.48 6.52 -2.38
CA ARG A 92 -4.56 6.22 -1.43
C ARG A 92 -5.82 6.94 -1.81
N VAL A 93 -6.95 6.28 -1.70
CA VAL A 93 -8.25 6.96 -1.68
C VAL A 93 -8.71 7.06 -0.23
N CYS A 94 -8.89 8.29 0.24
CA CYS A 94 -9.09 8.60 1.66
C CYS A 94 -10.42 9.29 1.91
N ASP A 95 -11.08 8.95 3.02
CA ASP A 95 -12.09 9.82 3.60
C ASP A 95 -11.40 11.06 4.20
N THR A 96 -11.91 12.23 3.87
CA THR A 96 -11.41 13.51 4.40
C THR A 96 -12.47 14.25 5.22
N LYS A 97 -13.66 13.69 5.33
CA LYS A 97 -14.84 14.38 5.89
C LYS A 97 -15.30 13.83 7.23
N LYS A 98 -15.43 12.50 7.35
CA LYS A 98 -16.10 11.85 8.47
C LYS A 98 -15.14 11.27 9.50
N THR A 99 -13.94 10.92 9.08
CA THR A 99 -12.96 10.22 9.92
C THR A 99 -11.61 10.92 9.95
N LEU A 100 -10.79 10.63 10.96
CA LEU A 100 -9.45 11.16 11.13
C LEU A 100 -8.49 10.05 11.55
N ALA A 101 -7.37 9.95 10.87
CA ALA A 101 -6.27 9.06 11.22
C ALA A 101 -5.19 9.80 11.99
N SER A 102 -4.70 9.19 13.06
CA SER A 102 -3.54 9.65 13.81
C SER A 102 -2.49 8.55 13.84
N SER A 103 -1.27 8.88 13.46
CA SER A 103 -0.14 7.95 13.46
C SER A 103 1.10 8.58 14.08
N CYS A 104 1.86 7.78 14.83
CA CYS A 104 3.17 8.22 15.36
C CYS A 104 4.24 8.34 14.26
N ILE A 105 3.98 7.79 13.06
CA ILE A 105 4.85 7.88 11.89
C ILE A 105 3.95 8.21 10.68
N PRO A 106 3.56 9.49 10.51
CA PRO A 106 2.64 9.86 9.46
C PRO A 106 3.24 9.56 8.07
N TRP A 107 2.38 9.10 7.16
CA TRP A 107 2.73 8.90 5.74
C TRP A 107 2.43 10.15 4.89
N VAL A 108 1.69 11.11 5.45
CA VAL A 108 1.38 12.40 4.84
C VAL A 108 1.23 13.46 5.94
N LYS A 109 1.59 14.71 5.64
CA LYS A 109 1.35 15.85 6.53
C LYS A 109 0.00 16.53 6.24
N LYS A 110 -1.06 15.75 6.16
CA LYS A 110 -2.41 16.23 5.87
C LYS A 110 -3.39 15.43 6.72
N ASP A 111 -4.45 16.07 7.17
CA ASP A 111 -5.54 15.39 7.85
C ASP A 111 -6.31 14.50 6.86
N VAL A 112 -6.23 13.21 7.10
CA VAL A 112 -6.93 12.16 6.35
C VAL A 112 -7.60 11.21 7.32
N GLY A 113 -8.67 10.58 6.90
CA GLY A 113 -9.37 9.55 7.67
C GLY A 113 -9.04 8.14 7.18
N VAL A 114 -10.05 7.26 7.19
CA VAL A 114 -9.96 5.91 6.65
C VAL A 114 -9.59 5.96 5.17
N TRP A 115 -8.81 5.00 4.70
CA TRP A 115 -8.36 4.90 3.32
C TRP A 115 -8.31 3.46 2.82
N ILE A 116 -8.17 3.33 1.51
CA ILE A 116 -7.71 2.10 0.86
C ILE A 116 -6.43 2.38 0.09
N ASP A 117 -5.56 1.39 -0.02
CA ASP A 117 -4.29 1.50 -0.73
C ASP A 117 -4.44 1.11 -2.21
N ILE A 118 -3.84 1.91 -3.10
CA ILE A 118 -3.87 1.71 -4.55
C ILE A 118 -2.44 1.52 -5.03
N PHE A 119 -2.07 0.29 -5.35
CA PHE A 119 -0.73 -0.07 -5.76
C PHE A 119 -0.60 -0.16 -7.28
N PRO A 120 0.29 0.61 -7.91
CA PRO A 120 0.67 0.35 -9.28
C PRO A 120 1.50 -0.94 -9.37
N VAL A 121 1.26 -1.72 -10.42
CA VAL A 121 2.05 -2.89 -10.79
C VAL A 121 2.78 -2.57 -12.09
N ASP A 122 4.08 -2.70 -12.08
CA ASP A 122 4.99 -2.31 -13.15
C ASP A 122 5.53 -3.54 -13.89
N ARG A 123 5.79 -3.39 -15.19
CA ARG A 123 6.62 -4.37 -15.89
C ARG A 123 8.04 -4.35 -15.32
N VAL A 124 8.64 -5.52 -15.19
CA VAL A 124 9.98 -5.67 -14.63
C VAL A 124 10.84 -6.51 -15.58
N PRO A 125 12.18 -6.40 -15.52
CA PRO A 125 13.06 -7.23 -16.35
C PRO A 125 12.76 -8.72 -16.18
N ASP A 126 12.78 -9.46 -17.29
CA ASP A 126 12.61 -10.92 -17.29
C ASP A 126 13.78 -11.64 -16.63
N ASP A 127 14.96 -11.02 -16.62
CA ASP A 127 16.12 -11.53 -15.90
C ASP A 127 15.96 -11.35 -14.39
N LYS A 128 15.79 -12.47 -13.71
CA LYS A 128 15.50 -12.51 -12.26
C LYS A 128 16.60 -11.86 -11.42
N ASP A 129 17.87 -12.02 -11.80
CA ASP A 129 19.00 -11.42 -11.04
C ASP A 129 19.01 -9.89 -11.16
N THR A 130 18.63 -9.37 -12.31
CA THR A 130 18.46 -7.92 -12.52
C THR A 130 17.26 -7.40 -11.74
N PHE A 131 16.13 -8.12 -11.78
CA PHE A 131 14.96 -7.78 -10.97
C PHE A 131 15.30 -7.74 -9.49
N ASP A 132 15.94 -8.76 -8.93
CA ASP A 132 16.26 -8.84 -7.50
C ASP A 132 17.14 -7.66 -7.05
N ARG A 133 18.13 -7.25 -7.86
CA ARG A 133 18.97 -6.06 -7.58
C ARG A 133 18.17 -4.76 -7.56
N ILE A 134 17.21 -4.60 -8.48
CA ILE A 134 16.30 -3.44 -8.51
C ILE A 134 15.41 -3.45 -7.27
N TYR A 135 14.78 -4.59 -6.99
CA TYR A 135 13.88 -4.76 -5.84
C TYR A 135 14.58 -4.47 -4.52
N ASP A 136 15.78 -5.01 -4.30
CA ASP A 136 16.59 -4.75 -3.12
C ASP A 136 16.98 -3.27 -2.98
N SER A 137 17.27 -2.60 -4.09
CA SER A 137 17.58 -1.16 -4.10
C SER A 137 16.37 -0.32 -3.67
N LEU A 138 15.18 -0.65 -4.18
CA LEU A 138 13.92 0.00 -3.81
C LEU A 138 13.55 -0.29 -2.35
N LEU A 139 13.73 -1.53 -1.90
CA LEU A 139 13.53 -1.94 -0.52
C LEU A 139 14.44 -1.14 0.44
N LEU A 140 15.70 -0.93 0.06
CA LEU A 140 16.63 -0.11 0.84
C LEU A 140 16.16 1.35 0.91
N LEU A 141 15.74 1.94 -0.20
CA LEU A 141 15.21 3.31 -0.25
C LEU A 141 13.94 3.44 0.61
N MET A 142 13.03 2.48 0.54
CA MET A 142 11.82 2.46 1.36
C MET A 142 12.16 2.36 2.86
N LYS A 143 13.04 1.45 3.26
CA LYS A 143 13.50 1.32 4.65
C LYS A 143 14.16 2.61 5.14
N PHE A 144 14.92 3.28 4.28
CA PHE A 144 15.54 4.57 4.59
C PHE A 144 14.49 5.68 4.76
N ASN A 145 13.49 5.76 3.87
CA ASN A 145 12.36 6.68 3.99
C ASN A 145 11.65 6.54 5.35
N VAL A 146 11.26 5.30 5.70
CA VAL A 146 10.60 5.01 6.99
C VAL A 146 11.51 5.38 8.17
N GLY A 147 12.81 5.09 8.06
CA GLY A 147 13.81 5.44 9.09
C GLY A 147 13.90 6.94 9.33
N ILE A 148 13.97 7.75 8.28
CA ILE A 148 14.01 9.21 8.38
C ILE A 148 12.71 9.75 8.98
N ARG A 149 11.54 9.30 8.54
CA ARG A 149 10.25 9.68 9.13
C ARG A 149 10.22 9.42 10.63
N ARG A 150 10.70 8.25 11.07
CA ARG A 150 10.82 7.92 12.50
C ARG A 150 11.73 8.89 13.26
N VAL A 151 12.86 9.26 12.67
CA VAL A 151 13.80 10.21 13.31
C VAL A 151 13.21 11.62 13.45
N HIS A 152 12.34 12.02 12.50
CA HIS A 152 11.72 13.34 12.52
C HIS A 152 10.49 13.42 13.43
N THR A 153 9.75 12.32 13.61
CA THR A 153 8.46 12.33 14.31
C THR A 153 8.51 11.78 15.72
N ILE A 154 9.37 10.82 16.01
CA ILE A 154 9.41 10.21 17.35
C ILE A 154 10.18 11.10 18.31
N SER A 155 9.47 11.60 19.35
CA SER A 155 10.12 12.29 20.47
C SER A 155 11.20 11.40 21.10
N SER A 156 12.38 11.98 21.34
CA SER A 156 13.52 11.28 21.94
C SER A 156 13.19 10.63 23.30
N SER A 157 12.19 11.15 24.03
CA SER A 157 11.74 10.61 25.32
C SER A 157 11.09 9.22 25.23
N ARG A 158 10.54 8.85 24.06
CA ARG A 158 9.90 7.54 23.83
C ARG A 158 10.85 6.46 23.32
N LEU A 159 12.12 6.78 23.12
CA LEU A 159 13.12 5.86 22.59
C LEU A 159 14.01 5.31 23.69
N SER A 160 14.38 4.02 23.58
CA SER A 160 15.40 3.43 24.44
C SER A 160 16.76 4.15 24.29
N VAL A 161 17.58 4.13 25.33
CA VAL A 161 18.90 4.77 25.36
C VAL A 161 19.76 4.35 24.18
N ARG A 162 19.76 3.06 23.83
CA ARG A 162 20.49 2.53 22.67
C ARG A 162 20.04 3.13 21.34
N LYS A 163 18.72 3.30 21.14
CA LYS A 163 18.17 3.94 19.93
C LYS A 163 18.48 5.43 19.88
N ARG A 164 18.43 6.13 21.02
CA ARG A 164 18.82 7.54 21.11
C ARG A 164 20.28 7.75 20.75
N LEU A 165 21.18 6.89 21.26
CA LEU A 165 22.60 6.95 20.95
C LEU A 165 22.86 6.69 19.44
N LYS A 166 22.20 5.67 18.85
CA LYS A 166 22.30 5.41 17.40
C LYS A 166 21.86 6.63 16.58
N ILE A 167 20.74 7.25 16.91
CA ILE A 167 20.26 8.45 16.20
C ILE A 167 21.22 9.62 16.39
N TRP A 168 21.80 9.80 17.58
CA TRP A 168 22.77 10.85 17.84
C TRP A 168 24.03 10.67 17.01
N VAL A 169 24.57 9.44 16.95
CA VAL A 169 25.73 9.10 16.09
C VAL A 169 25.39 9.39 14.62
N LEU A 170 24.24 8.91 14.15
CA LEU A 170 23.80 9.11 12.76
C LEU A 170 23.67 10.60 12.41
N LYS A 171 23.10 11.41 13.31
CA LYS A 171 23.00 12.88 13.12
C LYS A 171 24.35 13.55 13.01
N ARG A 172 25.38 13.02 13.69
CA ARG A 172 26.72 13.57 13.69
C ARG A 172 27.56 13.11 12.50
N THR A 173 27.43 11.84 12.12
CA THR A 173 28.23 11.23 11.04
C THR A 173 27.63 11.44 9.65
N HIS A 174 26.29 11.48 9.54
CA HIS A 174 25.57 11.58 8.26
C HIS A 174 24.49 12.69 8.29
N PRO A 175 24.86 13.95 8.63
CA PRO A 175 23.87 15.02 8.80
C PRO A 175 23.08 15.34 7.53
N ARG A 176 23.70 15.19 6.35
CA ARG A 176 23.03 15.42 5.05
C ARG A 176 21.96 14.38 4.76
N LEU A 177 22.20 13.12 5.10
CA LEU A 177 21.22 12.04 4.92
C LEU A 177 19.97 12.23 5.79
N ILE A 178 20.18 12.57 7.06
CA ILE A 178 19.07 12.75 8.02
C ILE A 178 18.24 13.99 7.74
N LYS A 179 18.83 15.00 7.10
CA LYS A 179 18.13 16.21 6.68
C LYS A 179 17.32 16.06 5.39
N ARG A 180 17.45 14.93 4.67
CA ARG A 180 16.63 14.70 3.48
C ARG A 180 15.15 14.73 3.82
N ASN A 181 14.36 15.35 2.94
CA ASN A 181 12.91 15.24 3.04
C ASN A 181 12.49 13.82 2.62
N PRO A 182 11.68 13.10 3.40
CA PRO A 182 11.13 11.82 2.99
C PRO A 182 10.41 11.85 1.61
N ALA A 183 9.79 12.96 1.24
CA ALA A 183 9.17 13.13 -0.07
C ALA A 183 10.18 13.08 -1.23
N ASP A 184 11.41 13.56 -1.03
CA ASP A 184 12.46 13.47 -2.06
C ASP A 184 12.88 12.02 -2.30
N ILE A 185 12.90 11.20 -1.24
CA ILE A 185 13.22 9.78 -1.36
C ILE A 185 12.14 9.05 -2.15
N VAL A 186 10.85 9.37 -1.92
CA VAL A 186 9.74 8.85 -2.72
C VAL A 186 9.86 9.26 -4.19
N LYS A 187 10.28 10.49 -4.46
CA LYS A 187 10.55 10.95 -5.83
C LYS A 187 11.67 10.15 -6.48
N ASP A 188 12.76 9.87 -5.75
CA ASP A 188 13.84 9.02 -6.24
C ASP A 188 13.35 7.60 -6.53
N MET A 189 12.53 7.01 -5.64
CA MET A 189 11.92 5.69 -5.87
C MET A 189 11.08 5.68 -7.16
N ASN A 190 10.17 6.65 -7.33
CA ASN A 190 9.35 6.76 -8.53
C ASN A 190 10.19 6.96 -9.80
N THR A 191 11.28 7.73 -9.70
CA THR A 191 12.20 7.93 -10.82
C THR A 191 12.92 6.63 -11.15
N LEU A 192 13.43 5.90 -10.15
CA LEU A 192 14.07 4.60 -10.37
C LEU A 192 13.10 3.61 -11.01
N ILE A 193 11.88 3.48 -10.49
CA ILE A 193 10.85 2.62 -11.06
C ILE A 193 10.63 2.94 -12.54
N SER A 194 10.46 4.21 -12.90
CA SER A 194 10.23 4.61 -14.29
C SER A 194 11.42 4.35 -15.23
N LEU A 195 12.65 4.32 -14.69
CA LEU A 195 13.86 4.05 -15.46
C LEU A 195 14.12 2.57 -15.68
N VAL A 196 13.68 1.73 -14.74
CA VAL A 196 13.97 0.28 -14.76
C VAL A 196 12.82 -0.56 -15.30
N SER A 197 11.62 0.01 -15.45
CA SER A 197 10.47 -0.68 -16.02
C SER A 197 10.61 -0.73 -17.55
N PRO A 198 10.80 -1.92 -18.14
CA PRO A 198 10.91 -2.06 -19.60
C PRO A 198 9.56 -1.82 -20.28
N ALA A 199 9.59 -1.39 -21.55
CA ALA A 199 8.37 -1.23 -22.35
C ALA A 199 7.71 -2.58 -22.66
N GLU A 200 8.52 -3.61 -22.83
CA GLU A 200 8.10 -4.99 -23.12
C GLU A 200 8.77 -5.93 -22.13
N SER A 201 8.01 -6.81 -21.53
CA SER A 201 8.43 -7.85 -20.61
C SER A 201 7.28 -8.80 -20.36
N HIS A 202 7.57 -10.01 -19.92
CA HIS A 202 6.57 -11.02 -19.53
C HIS A 202 6.32 -11.05 -18.01
N HIS A 203 7.01 -10.21 -17.26
CA HIS A 203 6.92 -10.20 -15.80
C HIS A 203 6.53 -8.84 -15.25
N TRP A 204 5.85 -8.89 -14.11
CA TRP A 204 5.31 -7.73 -13.41
C TRP A 204 5.62 -7.79 -11.93
N SER A 205 5.69 -6.64 -11.29
CA SER A 205 5.87 -6.56 -9.84
C SER A 205 5.30 -5.26 -9.26
N GLN A 206 4.95 -5.30 -8.00
CA GLN A 206 4.65 -4.11 -7.23
C GLN A 206 5.98 -3.54 -6.67
N LEU A 207 6.53 -2.52 -7.31
CA LEU A 207 7.82 -1.92 -6.97
C LEU A 207 7.73 -0.75 -5.99
N CYS A 208 6.55 -0.17 -5.81
CA CYS A 208 6.38 1.08 -5.05
C CYS A 208 6.38 0.89 -3.51
N CYS A 209 6.15 -0.34 -3.02
CA CYS A 209 6.20 -0.69 -1.60
C CYS A 209 6.79 -2.09 -1.40
N PRO A 210 8.05 -2.31 -1.79
CA PRO A 210 8.67 -3.63 -1.71
C PRO A 210 8.76 -4.10 -0.25
N ASP A 211 8.47 -5.38 -0.01
CA ASP A 211 8.59 -6.01 1.31
C ASP A 211 9.59 -7.17 1.27
N SER A 212 10.29 -7.37 2.37
CA SER A 212 11.23 -8.48 2.51
C SER A 212 10.48 -9.77 2.82
N GLY A 213 10.42 -10.67 1.87
CA GLY A 213 9.87 -12.02 2.03
C GLY A 213 8.60 -12.30 1.24
N THR A 214 8.14 -11.38 0.42
CA THR A 214 7.08 -11.61 -0.57
C THR A 214 7.69 -11.89 -1.94
N ASN A 215 7.13 -12.87 -2.65
CA ASN A 215 7.50 -13.13 -4.04
C ASN A 215 6.54 -12.33 -4.95
N GLU A 216 6.87 -11.07 -5.19
CA GLU A 216 6.08 -10.16 -6.01
C GLU A 216 6.62 -10.12 -7.45
N PHE A 217 6.76 -11.27 -8.04
CA PHE A 217 7.19 -11.44 -9.42
C PHE A 217 6.12 -12.25 -10.15
N PHE A 218 5.24 -11.55 -10.86
CA PHE A 218 4.05 -12.12 -11.50
C PHE A 218 4.30 -12.35 -12.97
N ASP A 219 3.80 -13.45 -13.51
CA ASP A 219 3.80 -13.74 -14.96
C ASP A 219 2.63 -13.01 -15.66
N ASP A 220 2.76 -12.69 -16.94
CA ASP A 220 1.71 -12.05 -17.75
C ASP A 220 0.36 -12.80 -17.67
N ASP A 221 0.37 -14.13 -17.70
CA ASP A 221 -0.85 -14.96 -17.64
C ASP A 221 -1.54 -14.92 -16.27
N GLU A 222 -0.83 -14.57 -15.21
CA GLU A 222 -1.41 -14.46 -13.86
C GLU A 222 -2.27 -13.21 -13.70
N ILE A 223 -1.89 -12.11 -14.38
CA ILE A 223 -2.52 -10.79 -14.19
C ILE A 223 -3.25 -10.25 -15.42
N SER A 224 -3.20 -10.94 -16.55
CA SER A 224 -3.84 -10.49 -17.82
C SER A 224 -5.35 -10.59 -17.80
N GLU A 225 -5.90 -11.59 -17.12
CA GLU A 225 -7.33 -11.86 -17.06
C GLU A 225 -7.90 -11.59 -15.67
N TYR A 226 -9.18 -11.21 -15.62
CA TYR A 226 -9.87 -10.80 -14.41
C TYR A 226 -11.15 -11.61 -14.21
N VAL A 227 -11.45 -11.99 -12.98
CA VAL A 227 -12.71 -12.63 -12.58
C VAL A 227 -13.35 -11.84 -11.44
N LYS A 228 -14.68 -11.78 -11.39
CA LYS A 228 -15.39 -11.18 -10.25
C LYS A 228 -15.51 -12.20 -9.13
N MET A 229 -15.21 -11.75 -7.92
CA MET A 229 -15.35 -12.55 -6.70
C MET A 229 -16.20 -11.81 -5.67
N PRO A 230 -17.01 -12.56 -4.90
CA PRO A 230 -17.81 -11.98 -3.82
C PRO A 230 -16.89 -11.41 -2.72
N PHE A 231 -17.25 -10.23 -2.23
CA PHE A 231 -16.62 -9.58 -1.08
C PHE A 231 -17.69 -8.78 -0.34
N GLU A 232 -18.07 -9.24 0.86
CA GLU A 232 -19.20 -8.72 1.64
C GLU A 232 -20.51 -8.77 0.85
N ASP A 233 -21.15 -7.64 0.63
CA ASP A 233 -22.42 -7.50 -0.10
C ASP A 233 -22.25 -7.16 -1.59
N SER A 234 -21.03 -7.27 -2.12
CA SER A 234 -20.66 -6.84 -3.47
C SER A 234 -19.71 -7.84 -4.15
N GLU A 235 -19.36 -7.57 -5.40
CA GLU A 235 -18.37 -8.34 -6.15
C GLU A 235 -17.30 -7.40 -6.72
N PHE A 236 -16.04 -7.83 -6.66
CA PHE A 236 -14.91 -7.06 -7.17
C PHE A 236 -14.01 -7.93 -8.03
N PHE A 237 -13.24 -7.29 -8.91
CA PHE A 237 -12.29 -7.98 -9.75
C PHE A 237 -11.09 -8.47 -8.95
N VAL A 238 -10.67 -9.69 -9.24
CA VAL A 238 -9.37 -10.25 -8.89
C VAL A 238 -8.71 -10.80 -10.15
N TRP A 239 -7.38 -10.85 -10.18
CA TRP A 239 -6.66 -11.52 -11.25
C TRP A 239 -7.02 -13.00 -11.30
N LYS A 240 -7.17 -13.54 -12.50
CA LYS A 240 -7.51 -14.95 -12.69
C LYS A 240 -6.45 -15.90 -12.12
N GLY A 241 -5.18 -15.47 -12.13
CA GLY A 241 -4.05 -16.18 -11.52
C GLY A 241 -3.98 -16.12 -9.99
N TYR A 242 -5.03 -15.66 -9.31
CA TYR A 242 -5.07 -15.45 -7.86
C TYR A 242 -4.62 -16.66 -7.03
N ASP A 243 -4.89 -17.89 -7.46
CA ASP A 243 -4.52 -19.09 -6.70
C ASP A 243 -3.00 -19.23 -6.60
N LYS A 244 -2.25 -19.04 -7.73
CA LYS A 244 -0.79 -19.06 -7.72
C LYS A 244 -0.24 -17.88 -6.92
N ILE A 245 -0.73 -16.68 -7.13
CA ILE A 245 -0.31 -15.45 -6.42
C ILE A 245 -0.47 -15.63 -4.90
N LEU A 246 -1.61 -16.17 -4.45
CA LEU A 246 -1.86 -16.41 -3.03
C LEU A 246 -0.99 -17.53 -2.46
N ARG A 247 -0.72 -18.60 -3.23
CA ARG A 247 0.20 -19.68 -2.80
C ARG A 247 1.63 -19.18 -2.66
N ASP A 248 2.10 -18.40 -3.61
CA ASP A 248 3.44 -17.84 -3.59
C ASP A 248 3.63 -16.86 -2.41
N SER A 249 2.58 -16.09 -2.06
CA SER A 249 2.62 -15.12 -0.98
C SER A 249 2.36 -15.71 0.41
N TYR A 250 1.45 -16.67 0.52
CA TYR A 250 0.94 -17.15 1.82
C TYR A 250 1.05 -18.68 2.01
N GLY A 251 1.58 -19.42 1.03
CA GLY A 251 1.66 -20.89 1.08
C GLY A 251 0.27 -21.54 1.05
N ASP A 252 -0.04 -22.40 2.00
CA ASP A 252 -1.39 -22.95 2.16
C ASP A 252 -2.34 -21.89 2.74
N PHE A 253 -2.76 -20.96 1.88
CA PHE A 253 -3.57 -19.80 2.26
C PHE A 253 -5.01 -20.15 2.68
N MET A 254 -5.49 -21.35 2.37
CA MET A 254 -6.81 -21.81 2.82
C MET A 254 -6.81 -22.22 4.29
N THR A 255 -5.67 -22.63 4.83
CA THR A 255 -5.51 -22.90 6.26
C THR A 255 -5.39 -21.61 7.05
N LEU A 256 -6.21 -21.47 8.09
CA LEU A 256 -6.17 -20.29 8.95
C LEU A 256 -4.86 -20.23 9.76
N PRO A 257 -4.26 -19.05 9.91
CA PRO A 257 -3.08 -18.91 10.76
C PRO A 257 -3.43 -19.20 12.22
N PRO A 258 -2.42 -19.52 13.07
CA PRO A 258 -2.63 -19.70 14.52
C PRO A 258 -3.34 -18.47 15.14
N GLU A 259 -4.17 -18.70 16.16
CA GLU A 259 -5.01 -17.65 16.78
C GLU A 259 -4.21 -16.45 17.27
N ASN A 260 -3.02 -16.66 17.81
CA ASN A 260 -2.13 -15.58 18.26
C ASN A 260 -1.61 -14.67 17.15
N LYS A 261 -1.76 -15.08 15.87
CA LYS A 261 -1.46 -14.27 14.69
C LYS A 261 -2.69 -13.56 14.09
N ARG A 262 -3.91 -13.90 14.57
CA ARG A 262 -5.17 -13.32 14.09
C ARG A 262 -5.45 -11.97 14.77
N ARG A 263 -4.77 -10.92 14.36
CA ARG A 263 -4.89 -9.57 14.92
C ARG A 263 -4.63 -8.51 13.84
N PRO A 264 -5.19 -7.30 14.00
CA PRO A 264 -4.92 -6.18 13.09
C PRO A 264 -3.43 -5.89 12.98
N LEU A 265 -2.98 -5.53 11.76
CA LEU A 265 -1.57 -5.24 11.47
C LEU A 265 -1.21 -3.78 11.76
N GLN A 266 -2.16 -2.85 11.60
CA GLN A 266 -1.91 -1.41 11.71
C GLN A 266 -2.07 -0.84 13.14
N ASN A 267 -1.65 -1.61 14.16
CA ASN A 267 -1.73 -1.20 15.58
C ASN A 267 -1.06 0.15 15.94
N TYR A 268 -0.32 0.76 15.01
CA TYR A 268 0.33 2.07 15.19
C TYR A 268 -0.52 3.24 14.70
N ILE A 269 -1.68 2.96 14.11
CA ILE A 269 -2.64 3.94 13.61
C ILE A 269 -3.86 3.93 14.51
N SER A 270 -4.31 5.11 14.90
CA SER A 270 -5.57 5.31 15.59
C SER A 270 -6.54 6.04 14.67
N LEU A 271 -7.71 5.49 14.49
CA LEU A 271 -8.77 6.07 13.65
C LEU A 271 -9.92 6.55 14.52
N TYR A 272 -10.43 7.73 14.21
CA TYR A 272 -11.44 8.44 14.98
C TYR A 272 -12.56 8.94 14.06
N TRP A 273 -13.75 9.07 14.63
CA TRP A 273 -14.79 9.92 14.07
C TRP A 273 -14.35 11.40 14.17
N LYS A 274 -14.59 12.17 13.10
CA LYS A 274 -14.55 13.63 13.20
C LYS A 274 -15.81 14.12 13.90
N ASP A 275 -15.65 15.09 14.78
CA ASP A 275 -16.76 15.79 15.44
C ASP A 275 -17.49 16.70 14.46
#